data_5117b603fc4377a79c30898034de61af
#
_entry.id   5117b603fc4377a79c30898034de61af
#
_cell.length_a   1.000
_cell.length_b   1.000
_cell.length_c   1.000
_cell.angle_alpha   90.00
_cell.angle_beta   90.00
_cell.angle_gamma   90.00
#
_symmetry.space_group_name_H-M   'P 1'
#
loop_
_entity.id
_entity.type
_entity.pdbx_description
1 polymer ?
#
loop_
_entity_poly.entity_id
_entity_poly.type
_entity_poly.pdbx_seq_one_letter_code
_entity_poly.pdbx_strand_id
1 'polypeptide(L)'
;LAVRRQRQMCIRDSYILLKYVFFYEELIELGKLEALEWVETGAWGGLSLTFIVSFFCLIFCFPIGLFLSLGRRSDFPIIKYFSIGMIEFWRGVPLITVLFMSSVMFPMFLPEDMFIDKLVRVIIAISLFEAAYVAEVIRGGLQALPRGQYDAAKSLGMGYWKMHILVILPQALKLVIPGIANTFLALVKDTPLIFVVGLLEIVGMLNLAKTNPEW
;
A
#
# COMPACT_ATOMS: atom_id res chain seq x y z
N LEU A 1 -35.08 5.23 2.86
CA LEU A 1 -34.29 6.17 2.02
C LEU A 1 -32.78 5.97 2.21
N ALA A 2 -32.28 5.84 3.46
CA ALA A 2 -30.85 5.62 3.75
C ALA A 2 -30.34 4.28 3.19
N VAL A 3 -31.07 3.19 3.36
CA VAL A 3 -30.73 1.84 2.85
C VAL A 3 -30.68 1.82 1.32
N ARG A 4 -31.58 2.53 0.64
CA ARG A 4 -31.52 2.69 -0.81
C ARG A 4 -30.26 3.46 -1.25
N ARG A 5 -29.87 4.50 -0.51
CA ARG A 5 -28.63 5.24 -0.76
C ARG A 5 -27.38 4.36 -0.51
N GLN A 6 -27.36 3.54 0.55
CA GLN A 6 -26.26 2.63 0.81
C GLN A 6 -26.13 1.50 -0.22
N ARG A 7 -27.24 0.89 -0.65
CA ARG A 7 -27.21 -0.06 -1.78
C ARG A 7 -26.73 0.61 -3.06
N GLN A 8 -27.16 1.83 -3.32
CA GLN A 8 -26.67 2.60 -4.46
C GLN A 8 -25.19 2.96 -4.32
N MET A 9 -24.68 3.23 -3.11
CA MET A 9 -23.23 3.45 -2.87
C MET A 9 -22.42 2.17 -3.17
N CYS A 10 -22.76 1.02 -2.61
CA CYS A 10 -22.02 -0.23 -2.86
C CYS A 10 -22.04 -0.64 -4.34
N ILE A 11 -23.17 -0.45 -5.03
CA ILE A 11 -23.28 -0.70 -6.46
C ILE A 11 -22.45 0.32 -7.25
N ARG A 12 -22.51 1.63 -6.88
CA ARG A 12 -21.69 2.68 -7.47
C ARG A 12 -20.20 2.44 -7.30
N ASP A 13 -19.75 1.96 -6.14
CA ASP A 13 -18.34 1.67 -5.89
C ASP A 13 -17.81 0.55 -6.80
N SER A 14 -18.61 -0.48 -7.04
CA SER A 14 -18.27 -1.54 -8.00
C SER A 14 -18.22 -1.02 -9.44
N TYR A 15 -19.10 -0.09 -9.82
CA TYR A 15 -19.09 0.57 -11.12
C TYR A 15 -17.90 1.52 -11.30
N ILE A 16 -17.46 2.21 -10.23
CA ILE A 16 -16.30 3.10 -10.26
C ILE A 16 -15.03 2.28 -10.51
N LEU A 17 -14.88 1.12 -9.88
CA LEU A 17 -13.75 0.22 -10.11
C LEU A 17 -13.69 -0.28 -11.55
N LEU A 18 -14.84 -0.62 -12.14
CA LEU A 18 -15.00 -0.95 -13.56
C LEU A 18 -14.68 0.26 -14.47
N LYS A 19 -15.06 1.48 -14.05
CA LYS A 19 -14.81 2.72 -14.79
C LYS A 19 -13.33 3.06 -14.95
N TYR A 20 -12.51 2.83 -13.92
CA TYR A 20 -11.08 3.16 -13.94
C TYR A 20 -10.18 2.01 -14.43
N VAL A 21 -10.67 0.76 -14.42
CA VAL A 21 -9.82 -0.41 -14.73
C VAL A 21 -10.13 -1.01 -16.10
N PHE A 22 -11.39 -0.98 -16.60
CA PHE A 22 -11.77 -1.60 -17.85
C PHE A 22 -13.00 -0.94 -18.54
N PHE A 23 -12.92 -0.60 -19.82
CA PHE A 23 -14.04 -0.44 -20.78
C PHE A 23 -15.00 0.77 -20.60
N TYR A 24 -14.59 1.88 -20.05
CA TYR A 24 -15.50 3.02 -19.81
C TYR A 24 -16.11 3.62 -21.09
N GLU A 25 -15.30 3.92 -22.09
CA GLU A 25 -15.77 4.57 -23.32
C GLU A 25 -16.63 3.63 -24.18
N GLU A 26 -16.26 2.37 -24.28
CA GLU A 26 -16.97 1.37 -25.06
C GLU A 26 -18.37 1.02 -24.51
N LEU A 27 -18.58 1.13 -23.19
CA LEU A 27 -19.86 0.85 -22.54
C LEU A 27 -20.83 2.03 -22.60
N ILE A 28 -20.34 3.27 -22.70
CA ILE A 28 -21.17 4.47 -22.92
C ILE A 28 -21.66 4.52 -24.35
N GLU A 29 -20.82 4.22 -25.36
CA GLU A 29 -21.23 4.15 -26.77
C GLU A 29 -22.29 3.07 -27.03
N LEU A 30 -22.31 2.00 -26.23
CA LEU A 30 -23.32 0.95 -26.31
C LEU A 30 -24.66 1.31 -25.65
N GLY A 31 -24.82 2.52 -25.07
CA GLY A 31 -26.06 2.99 -24.42
C GLY A 31 -26.51 2.15 -23.23
N LYS A 32 -25.62 1.31 -22.66
CA LYS A 32 -25.93 0.39 -21.57
C LYS A 32 -25.71 0.97 -20.18
N LEU A 33 -25.06 2.14 -20.09
CA LEU A 33 -24.80 2.84 -18.81
C LEU A 33 -25.26 4.29 -18.93
N GLU A 34 -26.10 4.73 -18.01
CA GLU A 34 -26.34 6.15 -17.78
C GLU A 34 -25.02 6.84 -17.40
N ALA A 35 -24.82 8.08 -17.83
CA ALA A 35 -23.64 8.86 -17.48
C ALA A 35 -23.45 8.88 -15.95
N LEU A 36 -22.37 8.25 -15.47
CA LEU A 36 -22.08 8.16 -14.04
C LEU A 36 -21.62 9.53 -13.53
N GLU A 37 -22.29 10.05 -12.52
CA GLU A 37 -21.83 11.25 -11.83
C GLU A 37 -20.47 11.05 -11.18
N TRP A 38 -19.62 12.07 -11.26
CA TRP A 38 -18.36 12.09 -10.54
C TRP A 38 -18.59 12.05 -9.04
N VAL A 39 -17.94 11.13 -8.33
CA VAL A 39 -18.02 10.99 -6.88
C VAL A 39 -16.64 11.21 -6.28
N GLU A 40 -16.55 12.14 -5.34
CA GLU A 40 -15.30 12.38 -4.60
C GLU A 40 -14.82 11.13 -3.85
N THR A 41 -13.51 10.97 -3.76
CA THR A 41 -12.87 9.81 -3.10
C THR A 41 -13.24 9.70 -1.62
N GLY A 42 -13.57 10.83 -0.96
CA GLY A 42 -14.07 10.84 0.42
C GLY A 42 -15.43 10.18 0.60
N ALA A 43 -16.21 10.03 -0.48
CA ALA A 43 -17.50 9.34 -0.47
C ALA A 43 -17.38 7.84 -0.86
N TRP A 44 -16.18 7.39 -1.25
CA TRP A 44 -15.93 5.97 -1.48
C TRP A 44 -15.94 5.23 -0.16
N GLY A 45 -16.47 3.99 -0.16
CA GLY A 45 -16.55 3.24 1.09
C GLY A 45 -16.74 1.75 0.89
N GLY A 46 -16.77 1.04 2.01
CA GLY A 46 -17.01 -0.39 2.05
C GLY A 46 -15.86 -1.22 1.50
N LEU A 47 -16.22 -2.36 0.91
CA LEU A 47 -15.29 -3.37 0.43
C LEU A 47 -14.38 -2.85 -0.70
N SER A 48 -14.91 -2.00 -1.59
CA SER A 48 -14.14 -1.47 -2.71
C SER A 48 -13.00 -0.56 -2.23
N LEU A 49 -13.22 0.29 -1.24
CA LEU A 49 -12.18 1.11 -0.65
C LEU A 49 -11.08 0.26 0.00
N THR A 50 -11.48 -0.79 0.75
CA THR A 50 -10.54 -1.75 1.34
C THR A 50 -9.65 -2.40 0.28
N PHE A 51 -10.23 -2.84 -0.84
CA PHE A 51 -9.47 -3.44 -1.94
C PHE A 51 -8.56 -2.44 -2.63
N ILE A 52 -9.04 -1.23 -2.93
CA ILE A 52 -8.23 -0.18 -3.57
C ILE A 52 -7.02 0.16 -2.72
N VAL A 53 -7.23 0.47 -1.44
CA VAL A 53 -6.12 0.80 -0.52
C VAL A 53 -5.13 -0.36 -0.43
N SER A 54 -5.62 -1.59 -0.18
CA SER A 54 -4.76 -2.77 -0.08
C SER A 54 -3.95 -3.01 -1.35
N PHE A 55 -4.60 -2.95 -2.53
CA PHE A 55 -3.95 -3.19 -3.81
C PHE A 55 -2.83 -2.20 -4.11
N PHE A 56 -3.11 -0.91 -3.99
CA PHE A 56 -2.09 0.12 -4.24
C PHE A 56 -0.97 0.08 -3.20
N CYS A 57 -1.30 -0.12 -1.92
CA CYS A 57 -0.29 -0.26 -0.89
C CYS A 57 0.63 -1.45 -1.14
N LEU A 58 0.11 -2.61 -1.57
CA LEU A 58 0.91 -3.79 -1.93
C LEU A 58 1.86 -3.52 -3.09
N ILE A 59 1.36 -2.82 -4.14
CA ILE A 59 2.17 -2.48 -5.31
C ILE A 59 3.33 -1.56 -4.92
N PHE A 60 3.12 -0.59 -4.04
CA PHE A 60 4.14 0.39 -3.68
C PHE A 60 5.06 -0.08 -2.55
N CYS A 61 4.55 -0.78 -1.53
CA CYS A 61 5.37 -1.19 -0.39
C CYS A 61 6.44 -2.22 -0.77
N PHE A 62 6.16 -3.11 -1.72
CA PHE A 62 7.11 -4.16 -2.12
C PHE A 62 8.38 -3.59 -2.77
N PRO A 63 8.33 -2.78 -3.86
CA PRO A 63 9.54 -2.20 -4.44
C PRO A 63 10.28 -1.27 -3.48
N ILE A 64 9.57 -0.44 -2.71
CA ILE A 64 10.20 0.44 -1.72
C ILE A 64 10.93 -0.39 -0.66
N GLY A 65 10.30 -1.43 -0.12
CA GLY A 65 10.89 -2.35 0.86
C GLY A 65 12.11 -3.08 0.30
N LEU A 66 12.06 -3.51 -0.97
CA LEU A 66 13.19 -4.13 -1.64
C LEU A 66 14.38 -3.18 -1.74
N PHE A 67 14.15 -1.93 -2.19
CA PHE A 67 15.22 -0.93 -2.28
C PHE A 67 15.80 -0.58 -0.91
N LEU A 68 14.98 -0.41 0.12
CA LEU A 68 15.44 -0.16 1.48
C LEU A 68 16.28 -1.33 2.04
N SER A 69 15.86 -2.56 1.79
CA SER A 69 16.59 -3.77 2.21
C SER A 69 17.97 -3.87 1.54
N LEU A 70 18.07 -3.61 0.24
CA LEU A 70 19.34 -3.57 -0.49
C LEU A 70 20.19 -2.38 -0.07
N GLY A 71 19.57 -1.20 0.11
CA GLY A 71 20.26 0.01 0.56
C GLY A 71 20.91 -0.17 1.94
N ARG A 72 20.25 -0.85 2.87
CA ARG A 72 20.81 -1.18 4.19
C ARG A 72 22.08 -2.04 4.11
N ARG A 73 22.28 -2.80 3.03
CA ARG A 73 23.45 -3.64 2.77
C ARG A 73 24.49 -2.99 1.85
N SER A 74 24.25 -1.76 1.41
CA SER A 74 25.15 -1.02 0.53
C SER A 74 26.46 -0.68 1.23
N ASP A 75 27.56 -0.69 0.47
CA ASP A 75 28.87 -0.22 0.93
C ASP A 75 28.92 1.33 1.00
N PHE A 76 27.99 2.03 0.36
CA PHE A 76 27.88 3.49 0.43
C PHE A 76 27.25 3.93 1.75
N PRO A 77 27.98 4.64 2.62
CA PRO A 77 27.52 4.97 3.96
C PRO A 77 26.23 5.83 3.96
N ILE A 78 26.09 6.76 3.03
CA ILE A 78 24.90 7.61 2.93
C ILE A 78 23.65 6.79 2.66
N ILE A 79 23.68 5.90 1.66
CA ILE A 79 22.54 5.04 1.31
C ILE A 79 22.21 4.09 2.45
N LYS A 80 23.23 3.52 3.07
CA LYS A 80 23.10 2.59 4.19
C LYS A 80 22.41 3.26 5.39
N TYR A 81 22.93 4.38 5.87
CA TYR A 81 22.37 5.05 7.05
C TYR A 81 20.99 5.65 6.77
N PHE A 82 20.75 6.18 5.56
CA PHE A 82 19.43 6.62 5.15
C PHE A 82 18.41 5.46 5.19
N SER A 83 18.76 4.31 4.60
CA SER A 83 17.87 3.14 4.59
C SER A 83 17.62 2.60 6.00
N ILE A 84 18.65 2.56 6.87
CA ILE A 84 18.50 2.18 8.27
C ILE A 84 17.55 3.14 8.98
N GLY A 85 17.79 4.44 8.88
CA GLY A 85 16.98 5.46 9.53
C GLY A 85 15.52 5.41 9.09
N MET A 86 15.26 5.25 7.80
CA MET A 86 13.90 5.08 7.26
C MET A 86 13.21 3.84 7.83
N ILE A 87 13.87 2.69 7.82
CA ILE A 87 13.29 1.45 8.34
C ILE A 87 12.99 1.56 9.84
N GLU A 88 13.94 2.04 10.64
CA GLU A 88 13.79 2.18 12.09
C GLU A 88 12.71 3.22 12.44
N PHE A 89 12.66 4.35 11.72
CA PHE A 89 11.67 5.39 11.93
C PHE A 89 10.24 4.86 11.72
N TRP A 90 9.95 4.27 10.56
CA TRP A 90 8.61 3.78 10.24
C TRP A 90 8.16 2.61 11.13
N ARG A 91 9.08 1.79 11.60
CA ARG A 91 8.79 0.70 12.54
C ARG A 91 8.69 1.16 13.99
N GLY A 92 9.22 2.32 14.33
CA GLY A 92 9.16 2.90 15.66
C GLY A 92 7.89 3.69 15.95
N VAL A 93 7.13 4.08 14.91
CA VAL A 93 5.92 4.90 15.04
C VAL A 93 4.68 4.03 14.84
N PRO A 94 3.63 4.14 15.68
CA PRO A 94 2.37 3.43 15.48
C PRO A 94 1.68 3.85 14.17
N LEU A 95 1.09 2.90 13.43
CA LEU A 95 0.40 3.18 12.15
C LEU A 95 -0.70 4.25 12.29
N ILE A 96 -1.46 4.22 13.39
CA ILE A 96 -2.51 5.22 13.64
C ILE A 96 -1.96 6.65 13.68
N THR A 97 -0.79 6.84 14.28
CA THR A 97 -0.11 8.15 14.33
C THR A 97 0.32 8.59 12.93
N VAL A 98 0.85 7.66 12.12
CA VAL A 98 1.23 7.92 10.73
C VAL A 98 0.04 8.35 9.89
N LEU A 99 -1.11 7.67 10.04
CA LEU A 99 -2.35 8.01 9.36
C LEU A 99 -2.86 9.41 9.76
N PHE A 100 -2.83 9.72 11.04
CA PHE A 100 -3.22 11.04 11.54
C PHE A 100 -2.30 12.14 11.00
N MET A 101 -0.98 11.92 11.04
CA MET A 101 0.00 12.85 10.49
C MET A 101 -0.23 13.09 8.98
N SER A 102 -0.45 12.03 8.20
CA SER A 102 -0.66 12.14 6.76
C SER A 102 -1.98 12.84 6.41
N SER A 103 -3.01 12.65 7.21
CA SER A 103 -4.35 13.19 6.94
C SER A 103 -4.54 14.62 7.43
N VAL A 104 -4.02 14.94 8.63
CA VAL A 104 -4.26 16.23 9.32
C VAL A 104 -3.03 17.14 9.24
N MET A 105 -1.86 16.64 9.62
CA MET A 105 -0.67 17.50 9.70
C MET A 105 -0.06 17.80 8.34
N PHE A 106 0.03 16.80 7.46
CA PHE A 106 0.67 16.97 6.16
C PHE A 106 0.04 18.08 5.30
N PRO A 107 -1.30 18.24 5.19
CA PRO A 107 -1.90 19.36 4.47
C PRO A 107 -1.50 20.75 4.99
N MET A 108 -1.19 20.86 6.28
CA MET A 108 -0.80 22.15 6.88
C MET A 108 0.57 22.66 6.38
N PHE A 109 1.39 21.76 5.84
CA PHE A 109 2.70 22.10 5.26
C PHE A 109 2.65 22.32 3.75
N LEU A 110 1.50 22.08 3.11
CA LEU A 110 1.32 22.30 1.68
C LEU A 110 0.97 23.77 1.40
N PRO A 111 1.45 24.33 0.27
CA PRO A 111 0.96 25.61 -0.23
C PRO A 111 -0.55 25.58 -0.48
N GLU A 112 -1.22 26.73 -0.34
CA GLU A 112 -2.70 26.82 -0.50
C GLU A 112 -3.20 26.34 -1.87
N ASP A 113 -2.37 26.46 -2.91
CA ASP A 113 -2.69 26.02 -4.27
C ASP A 113 -2.50 24.53 -4.52
N MET A 114 -1.91 23.79 -3.56
CA MET A 114 -1.61 22.37 -3.72
C MET A 114 -2.56 21.49 -2.90
N PHE A 115 -3.50 20.85 -3.58
CA PHE A 115 -4.40 19.88 -2.98
C PHE A 115 -3.99 18.45 -3.35
N ILE A 116 -3.69 17.64 -2.33
CA ILE A 116 -3.48 16.20 -2.49
C ILE A 116 -4.65 15.47 -1.84
N ASP A 117 -5.31 14.64 -2.63
CA ASP A 117 -6.46 13.86 -2.18
C ASP A 117 -6.14 13.04 -0.92
N LYS A 118 -7.12 12.94 0.00
CA LYS A 118 -6.99 12.22 1.27
C LYS A 118 -6.64 10.75 1.07
N LEU A 119 -7.26 10.10 0.10
CA LEU A 119 -7.02 8.69 -0.20
C LEU A 119 -5.57 8.46 -0.66
N VAL A 120 -5.05 9.34 -1.52
CA VAL A 120 -3.66 9.28 -1.99
C VAL A 120 -2.68 9.44 -0.82
N ARG A 121 -2.93 10.39 0.09
CA ARG A 121 -2.08 10.58 1.28
C ARG A 121 -2.05 9.35 2.17
N VAL A 122 -3.20 8.72 2.39
CA VAL A 122 -3.32 7.48 3.17
C VAL A 122 -2.58 6.33 2.49
N ILE A 123 -2.73 6.15 1.18
CA ILE A 123 -2.01 5.11 0.43
C ILE A 123 -0.50 5.29 0.54
N ILE A 124 0.01 6.52 0.38
CA ILE A 124 1.44 6.81 0.53
C ILE A 124 1.93 6.47 1.94
N ALA A 125 1.20 6.92 2.96
CA ALA A 125 1.54 6.71 4.36
C ALA A 125 1.62 5.22 4.73
N ILE A 126 0.59 4.45 4.39
CA ILE A 126 0.55 3.00 4.64
C ILE A 126 1.65 2.29 3.82
N SER A 127 1.85 2.69 2.55
CA SER A 127 2.88 2.08 1.71
C SER A 127 4.29 2.24 2.27
N LEU A 128 4.62 3.43 2.81
CA LEU A 128 5.91 3.68 3.44
C LEU A 128 6.07 2.91 4.75
N PHE A 129 5.00 2.86 5.55
CA PHE A 129 4.97 2.09 6.78
C PHE A 129 5.21 0.61 6.53
N GLU A 130 4.43 -0.01 5.66
CA GLU A 130 4.54 -1.43 5.31
C GLU A 130 5.84 -1.77 4.58
N ALA A 131 6.38 -0.84 3.79
CA ALA A 131 7.67 -1.02 3.13
C ALA A 131 8.81 -1.28 4.11
N ALA A 132 8.76 -0.69 5.31
CA ALA A 132 9.76 -0.92 6.35
C ALA A 132 9.70 -2.36 6.89
N TYR A 133 8.51 -2.93 7.04
CA TYR A 133 8.33 -4.33 7.44
C TYR A 133 8.74 -5.29 6.32
N VAL A 134 8.34 -5.03 5.09
CA VAL A 134 8.78 -5.80 3.90
C VAL A 134 10.30 -5.78 3.78
N ALA A 135 10.94 -4.61 4.01
CA ALA A 135 12.40 -4.49 3.97
C ALA A 135 13.10 -5.42 4.98
N GLU A 136 12.58 -5.53 6.20
CA GLU A 136 13.13 -6.42 7.23
C GLU A 136 12.92 -7.90 6.89
N VAL A 137 11.76 -8.25 6.34
CA VAL A 137 11.49 -9.62 5.88
C VAL A 137 12.47 -10.00 4.76
N ILE A 138 12.64 -9.14 3.75
CA ILE A 138 13.61 -9.37 2.66
C ILE A 138 15.05 -9.43 3.19
N ARG A 139 15.42 -8.57 4.14
CA ARG A 139 16.72 -8.59 4.79
C ARG A 139 17.00 -9.94 5.45
N GLY A 140 15.99 -10.49 6.15
CA GLY A 140 16.08 -11.84 6.74
C GLY A 140 16.39 -12.90 5.69
N GLY A 141 15.72 -12.89 4.54
CA GLY A 141 16.01 -13.81 3.43
C GLY A 141 17.39 -13.65 2.82
N LEU A 142 17.83 -12.40 2.64
CA LEU A 142 19.17 -12.11 2.15
C LEU A 142 20.28 -12.59 3.12
N GLN A 143 20.00 -12.60 4.43
CA GLN A 143 20.93 -13.10 5.44
C GLN A 143 20.92 -14.62 5.55
N ALA A 144 19.84 -15.28 5.23
CA ALA A 144 19.70 -16.73 5.27
C ALA A 144 20.48 -17.43 4.13
N LEU A 145 20.86 -16.71 3.09
CA LEU A 145 21.63 -17.27 1.98
C LEU A 145 23.09 -17.56 2.38
N PRO A 146 23.62 -18.74 2.05
CA PRO A 146 25.02 -19.07 2.26
C PRO A 146 25.96 -18.10 1.55
N ARG A 147 27.05 -17.70 2.22
CA ARG A 147 28.08 -16.80 1.64
C ARG A 147 28.66 -17.33 0.33
N GLY A 148 28.76 -18.64 0.17
CA GLY A 148 29.23 -19.28 -1.05
C GLY A 148 28.46 -18.87 -2.32
N GLN A 149 27.18 -18.50 -2.23
CA GLN A 149 26.43 -17.99 -3.38
C GLN A 149 26.94 -16.62 -3.84
N TYR A 150 27.28 -15.76 -2.90
CA TYR A 150 27.90 -14.45 -3.19
C TYR A 150 29.30 -14.61 -3.77
N ASP A 151 30.10 -15.51 -3.20
CA ASP A 151 31.48 -15.74 -3.61
C ASP A 151 31.55 -16.40 -4.99
N ALA A 152 30.68 -17.38 -5.27
CA ALA A 152 30.56 -18.01 -6.57
C ALA A 152 30.17 -17.01 -7.66
N ALA A 153 29.18 -16.15 -7.40
CA ALA A 153 28.76 -15.11 -8.36
C ALA A 153 29.90 -14.11 -8.63
N LYS A 154 30.66 -13.72 -7.59
CA LYS A 154 31.82 -12.84 -7.75
C LYS A 154 32.93 -13.49 -8.57
N SER A 155 33.20 -14.78 -8.34
CA SER A 155 34.21 -15.56 -9.10
C SER A 155 33.87 -15.68 -10.59
N LEU A 156 32.58 -15.60 -10.93
CA LEU A 156 32.10 -15.49 -12.32
C LEU A 156 32.17 -14.08 -12.90
N GLY A 157 32.79 -13.13 -12.19
CA GLY A 157 32.93 -11.75 -12.63
C GLY A 157 31.63 -10.94 -12.63
N MET A 158 30.58 -11.37 -11.88
CA MET A 158 29.31 -10.65 -11.81
C MET A 158 29.48 -9.37 -11.01
N GLY A 159 29.10 -8.24 -11.61
CA GLY A 159 28.96 -6.97 -10.88
C GLY A 159 27.79 -7.02 -9.89
N TYR A 160 27.77 -6.08 -8.93
CA TYR A 160 26.80 -6.02 -7.82
C TYR A 160 25.34 -6.23 -8.28
N TRP A 161 24.87 -5.47 -9.25
CA TRP A 161 23.48 -5.54 -9.74
C TRP A 161 23.15 -6.87 -10.42
N LYS A 162 24.05 -7.37 -11.29
CA LYS A 162 23.83 -8.67 -11.96
C LYS A 162 23.78 -9.80 -10.94
N MET A 163 24.69 -9.82 -9.97
CA MET A 163 24.72 -10.80 -8.89
C MET A 163 23.40 -10.77 -8.08
N HIS A 164 22.94 -9.58 -7.67
CA HIS A 164 21.73 -9.49 -6.87
C HIS A 164 20.48 -9.85 -7.66
N ILE A 165 20.30 -9.33 -8.87
CA ILE A 165 19.08 -9.57 -9.66
C ILE A 165 18.96 -11.01 -10.15
N LEU A 166 20.06 -11.60 -10.63
CA LEU A 166 20.01 -12.91 -11.28
C LEU A 166 20.22 -14.10 -10.32
N VAL A 167 20.95 -13.91 -9.21
CA VAL A 167 21.35 -15.02 -8.32
C VAL A 167 20.77 -14.87 -6.93
N ILE A 168 21.03 -13.75 -6.27
CA ILE A 168 20.75 -13.57 -4.85
C ILE A 168 19.27 -13.33 -4.58
N LEU A 169 18.66 -12.33 -5.24
CA LEU A 169 17.25 -11.95 -5.00
C LEU A 169 16.27 -13.08 -5.30
N PRO A 170 16.37 -13.84 -6.43
CA PRO A 170 15.43 -14.92 -6.68
C PRO A 170 15.47 -16.01 -5.61
N GLN A 171 16.65 -16.31 -5.06
CA GLN A 171 16.81 -17.28 -3.97
C GLN A 171 16.28 -16.71 -2.65
N ALA A 172 16.66 -15.47 -2.29
CA ALA A 172 16.23 -14.83 -1.07
C ALA A 172 14.70 -14.67 -1.02
N LEU A 173 14.10 -14.22 -2.13
CA LEU A 173 12.64 -14.00 -2.21
C LEU A 173 11.88 -15.32 -2.02
N LYS A 174 12.36 -16.44 -2.56
CA LYS A 174 11.72 -17.75 -2.32
C LYS A 174 11.67 -18.12 -0.84
N LEU A 175 12.71 -17.80 -0.07
CA LEU A 175 12.75 -18.09 1.37
C LEU A 175 11.79 -17.22 2.18
N VAL A 176 11.50 -16.01 1.70
CA VAL A 176 10.69 -15.03 2.45
C VAL A 176 9.26 -14.91 1.96
N ILE A 177 8.84 -15.68 0.94
CA ILE A 177 7.45 -15.70 0.47
C ILE A 177 6.43 -15.80 1.62
N PRO A 178 6.58 -16.73 2.61
CA PRO A 178 5.63 -16.82 3.72
C PRO A 178 5.62 -15.55 4.59
N GLY A 179 6.78 -14.96 4.83
CA GLY A 179 6.91 -13.70 5.58
C GLY A 179 6.27 -12.53 4.85
N ILE A 180 6.49 -12.41 3.54
CA ILE A 180 5.86 -11.39 2.69
C ILE A 180 4.33 -11.57 2.68
N ALA A 181 3.85 -12.80 2.55
CA ALA A 181 2.42 -13.08 2.59
C ALA A 181 1.79 -12.67 3.94
N ASN A 182 2.49 -12.93 5.06
CA ASN A 182 2.05 -12.48 6.37
C ASN A 182 1.98 -10.95 6.49
N THR A 183 2.98 -10.23 5.97
CA THR A 183 2.98 -8.76 5.94
C THR A 183 1.79 -8.24 5.12
N PHE A 184 1.52 -8.85 3.97
CA PHE A 184 0.38 -8.49 3.13
C PHE A 184 -0.96 -8.76 3.80
N LEU A 185 -1.10 -9.88 4.51
CA LEU A 185 -2.30 -10.16 5.29
C LEU A 185 -2.46 -9.18 6.46
N ALA A 186 -1.37 -8.75 7.10
CA ALA A 186 -1.41 -7.73 8.14
C ALA A 186 -1.90 -6.39 7.56
N LEU A 187 -1.36 -5.95 6.40
CA LEU A 187 -1.78 -4.74 5.72
C LEU A 187 -3.30 -4.72 5.47
N VAL A 188 -3.87 -5.82 4.95
CA VAL A 188 -5.33 -5.91 4.73
C VAL A 188 -6.10 -5.81 6.04
N LYS A 189 -5.57 -6.38 7.13
CA LYS A 189 -6.18 -6.29 8.46
C LYS A 189 -6.03 -4.92 9.12
N ASP A 190 -5.06 -4.12 8.68
CA ASP A 190 -4.81 -2.79 9.20
C ASP A 190 -5.63 -1.70 8.49
N THR A 191 -6.29 -2.04 7.37
CA THR A 191 -7.19 -1.10 6.67
C THR A 191 -8.30 -0.51 7.54
N PRO A 192 -8.88 -1.19 8.57
CA PRO A 192 -9.85 -0.58 9.48
C PRO A 192 -9.34 0.68 10.19
N LEU A 193 -8.04 0.84 10.35
CA LEU A 193 -7.48 2.04 10.97
C LEU A 193 -7.70 3.31 10.14
N ILE A 194 -7.95 3.21 8.83
CA ILE A 194 -8.24 4.37 7.98
C ILE A 194 -9.58 5.06 8.34
N PHE A 195 -10.46 4.39 9.10
CA PHE A 195 -11.65 5.00 9.67
C PHE A 195 -11.32 6.24 10.51
N VAL A 196 -10.19 6.24 11.23
CA VAL A 196 -9.74 7.36 12.07
C VAL A 196 -9.55 8.65 11.28
N VAL A 197 -9.19 8.52 10.00
CA VAL A 197 -9.03 9.68 9.11
C VAL A 197 -10.30 9.99 8.31
N GLY A 198 -11.42 9.32 8.63
CA GLY A 198 -12.73 9.58 8.05
C GLY A 198 -12.93 8.97 6.65
N LEU A 199 -12.23 7.87 6.36
CA LEU A 199 -12.49 7.03 5.20
C LEU A 199 -13.23 5.76 5.65
N LEU A 200 -14.44 5.55 5.14
CA LEU A 200 -15.33 4.48 5.56
C LEU A 200 -15.04 3.18 4.78
N GLU A 201 -14.03 2.44 5.20
CA GLU A 201 -13.76 1.10 4.70
C GLU A 201 -14.85 0.09 5.17
N ILE A 202 -14.67 -1.20 4.92
CA ILE A 202 -15.70 -2.22 5.17
C ILE A 202 -16.20 -2.25 6.63
N VAL A 203 -15.29 -2.13 7.63
CA VAL A 203 -15.64 -2.16 9.05
C VAL A 203 -16.34 -0.86 9.46
N GLY A 204 -15.86 0.28 8.95
CA GLY A 204 -16.50 1.58 9.13
C GLY A 204 -17.93 1.61 8.60
N MET A 205 -18.14 1.06 7.40
CA MET A 205 -19.48 0.93 6.80
C MET A 205 -20.39 -0.03 7.59
N LEU A 206 -19.85 -1.15 8.09
CA LEU A 206 -20.60 -2.08 8.94
C LEU A 206 -21.01 -1.44 10.27
N ASN A 207 -20.14 -0.62 10.88
CA ASN A 207 -20.47 0.10 12.10
C ASN A 207 -21.57 1.12 11.88
N LEU A 208 -21.54 1.87 10.76
CA LEU A 208 -22.63 2.76 10.38
C LEU A 208 -23.95 2.02 10.15
N ALA A 209 -23.91 0.85 9.51
CA ALA A 209 -25.10 0.03 9.30
C ALA A 209 -25.71 -0.44 10.62
N LYS A 210 -24.89 -0.86 11.61
CA LYS A 210 -25.36 -1.28 12.94
C LYS A 210 -26.00 -0.14 13.75
N THR A 211 -25.61 1.11 13.54
CA THR A 211 -26.15 2.26 14.26
C THR A 211 -27.39 2.83 13.61
N ASN A 212 -27.78 2.33 12.44
CA ASN A 212 -28.99 2.78 11.77
C ASN A 212 -30.25 2.14 12.40
N PRO A 213 -31.21 2.94 12.94
CA PRO A 213 -32.39 2.41 13.59
C PRO A 213 -33.40 1.73 12.64
N GLU A 214 -33.17 1.79 11.33
CA GLU A 214 -34.02 1.12 10.32
C GLU A 214 -33.61 -0.34 10.01
N TRP A 215 -32.65 -0.86 10.73
CA TRP A 215 -32.15 -2.27 10.60
C TRP A 215 -32.55 -3.10 11.81
#